data_a82d091b4858fb82cc28fce600b5225f
#
_entry.id   a82d091b4858fb82cc28fce600b5225f
#
_cell.length_a   1.000
_cell.length_b   1.000
_cell.length_c   1.000
_cell.angle_alpha   90.00
_cell.angle_beta   90.00
_cell.angle_gamma   90.00
#
_symmetry.space_group_name_H-M   'P 1'
#
loop_
_entity.id
_entity.type
_entity.pdbx_description
1 polymer ?
#
loop_
_entity_poly.entity_id
_entity_poly.type
_entity_poly.pdbx_seq_one_letter_code
_entity_poly.pdbx_strand_id
1 'polypeptide(L)'
;SWGSLGNIWGHAGNSRPTVTVYVHPARYTSEFLKNSDTFTVSFYPESCKKALGYIGSHSGRDGDKAVGAGLTPIEIGQGVTYKEANLTFLCKKLYQHQFSKEDITTEVQEYYASMPKVYPDFNGGWQPHIVFVGEIIEVRDER
;
A
#
# COMPACT_ATOMS: atom_id res chain seq x y z
N SER A 1 3.35 -2.92 1.85
CA SER A 1 3.96 -2.16 2.96
C SER A 1 4.13 -0.70 2.58
N TRP A 2 4.08 0.17 3.56
CA TRP A 2 4.35 1.57 3.31
C TRP A 2 5.83 1.85 3.53
N GLY A 3 6.33 2.86 2.87
CA GLY A 3 7.74 3.17 2.91
C GLY A 3 8.07 4.41 3.71
N SER A 4 7.55 5.56 3.31
CA SER A 4 7.95 6.81 3.94
C SER A 4 6.99 7.95 3.66
N LEU A 5 7.13 8.99 4.48
CA LEU A 5 6.59 10.32 4.22
C LEU A 5 7.69 11.18 3.61
N GLY A 6 7.34 12.12 2.75
CA GLY A 6 8.31 12.98 2.12
C GLY A 6 7.69 14.24 1.54
N ASN A 7 8.52 15.01 0.86
CA ASN A 7 8.13 16.26 0.19
C ASN A 7 8.99 16.48 -1.06
N ILE A 8 9.24 15.42 -1.81
CA ILE A 8 10.21 15.43 -2.93
C ILE A 8 9.82 16.38 -4.07
N TRP A 9 8.54 16.66 -4.22
CA TRP A 9 8.03 17.56 -5.27
C TRP A 9 7.46 18.85 -4.69
N GLY A 10 7.79 19.14 -3.44
CA GLY A 10 7.47 20.40 -2.79
C GLY A 10 8.73 21.23 -2.55
N HIS A 11 8.53 22.47 -2.12
CA HIS A 11 9.61 23.37 -1.74
C HIS A 11 9.13 24.36 -0.68
N ALA A 12 10.04 25.18 -0.15
CA ALA A 12 9.68 26.20 0.83
C ALA A 12 8.59 27.12 0.25
N GLY A 13 7.48 27.26 0.97
CA GLY A 13 6.33 28.05 0.56
C GLY A 13 5.32 27.30 -0.31
N ASN A 14 5.63 26.08 -0.77
CA ASN A 14 4.67 25.26 -1.52
C ASN A 14 4.92 23.78 -1.20
N SER A 15 4.45 23.35 -0.03
CA SER A 15 4.61 21.98 0.41
C SER A 15 3.72 21.03 -0.37
N ARG A 16 4.27 19.86 -0.68
CA ARG A 16 3.53 18.75 -1.31
C ARG A 16 3.84 17.46 -0.54
N PRO A 17 3.19 17.24 0.59
CA PRO A 17 3.47 16.06 1.42
C PRO A 17 3.09 14.79 0.67
N THR A 18 4.00 13.83 0.61
CA THR A 18 3.82 12.56 -0.11
C THR A 18 3.94 11.37 0.81
N VAL A 19 3.26 10.30 0.42
CA VAL A 19 3.40 8.96 1.01
C VAL A 19 3.85 8.00 -0.08
N THR A 20 4.84 7.20 0.21
CA THR A 20 5.33 6.15 -0.68
C THR A 20 4.95 4.79 -0.12
N VAL A 21 4.34 3.96 -0.95
CA VAL A 21 3.98 2.58 -0.58
C VAL A 21 4.57 1.60 -1.60
N TYR A 22 4.87 0.38 -1.14
CA TYR A 22 5.43 -0.68 -1.96
C TYR A 22 4.47 -1.87 -1.94
N VAL A 23 4.05 -2.32 -3.11
CA VAL A 23 3.11 -3.43 -3.22
C VAL A 23 3.64 -4.45 -4.22
N HIS A 24 3.68 -5.72 -3.82
CA HIS A 24 4.07 -6.79 -4.72
C HIS A 24 2.96 -7.03 -5.75
N PRO A 25 3.29 -7.23 -7.05
CA PRO A 25 2.28 -7.36 -8.10
C PRO A 25 1.37 -8.59 -7.96
N ALA A 26 1.79 -9.62 -7.22
CA ALA A 26 0.95 -10.78 -6.94
C ALA A 26 -0.16 -10.48 -5.92
N ARG A 27 -0.08 -9.36 -5.19
CA ARG A 27 -1.12 -8.96 -4.23
C ARG A 27 -2.31 -8.35 -4.95
N TYR A 28 -3.50 -8.72 -4.50
CA TYR A 28 -4.75 -8.17 -5.07
C TYR A 28 -4.81 -6.64 -4.98
N THR A 29 -4.25 -6.07 -3.91
CA THR A 29 -4.15 -4.63 -3.71
C THR A 29 -3.48 -3.92 -4.89
N SER A 30 -2.49 -4.54 -5.56
CA SER A 30 -1.80 -3.91 -6.68
C SER A 30 -2.74 -3.63 -7.86
N GLU A 31 -3.74 -4.47 -8.07
CA GLU A 31 -4.70 -4.30 -9.14
C GLU A 31 -5.55 -3.05 -8.93
N PHE A 32 -5.97 -2.80 -7.68
CA PHE A 32 -6.71 -1.59 -7.34
C PHE A 32 -5.85 -0.35 -7.46
N LEU A 33 -4.63 -0.38 -6.92
CA LEU A 33 -3.73 0.77 -6.94
C LEU A 33 -3.34 1.19 -8.35
N LYS A 34 -3.11 0.23 -9.24
CA LYS A 34 -2.78 0.51 -10.65
C LYS A 34 -3.88 1.26 -11.37
N ASN A 35 -5.14 0.96 -11.05
CA ASN A 35 -6.31 1.46 -11.77
C ASN A 35 -7.04 2.59 -11.04
N SER A 36 -6.53 3.04 -9.90
CA SER A 36 -7.14 4.08 -9.09
C SER A 36 -6.31 5.37 -9.13
N ASP A 37 -7.00 6.51 -9.11
CA ASP A 37 -6.34 7.82 -9.02
C ASP A 37 -5.99 8.20 -7.58
N THR A 38 -6.56 7.49 -6.62
CA THR A 38 -6.34 7.74 -5.19
C THR A 38 -6.08 6.44 -4.45
N PHE A 39 -5.43 6.56 -3.30
CA PHE A 39 -5.32 5.47 -2.35
C PHE A 39 -5.27 6.00 -0.92
N THR A 40 -5.54 5.14 0.05
CA THR A 40 -5.49 5.51 1.45
C THR A 40 -4.39 4.74 2.17
N VAL A 41 -3.78 5.40 3.15
CA VAL A 41 -2.87 4.77 4.10
C VAL A 41 -3.44 4.99 5.49
N SER A 42 -3.71 3.91 6.20
CA SER A 42 -4.42 3.97 7.48
C SER A 42 -3.56 3.34 8.57
N PHE A 43 -3.57 3.98 9.73
CA PHE A 43 -2.88 3.54 10.92
C PHE A 43 -3.91 3.20 11.99
N TYR A 44 -3.64 2.17 12.75
CA TYR A 44 -4.60 1.59 13.69
C TYR A 44 -3.99 1.52 15.09
N PRO A 45 -4.83 1.59 16.14
CA PRO A 45 -4.35 1.33 17.49
C PRO A 45 -3.93 -0.14 17.65
N GLU A 46 -3.14 -0.42 18.66
CA GLU A 46 -2.65 -1.78 18.92
C GLU A 46 -3.78 -2.80 19.09
N SER A 47 -4.93 -2.36 19.59
CA SER A 47 -6.12 -3.22 19.72
C SER A 47 -6.57 -3.84 18.39
N CYS A 48 -6.18 -3.26 17.26
CA CYS A 48 -6.52 -3.78 15.92
C CYS A 48 -5.46 -4.73 15.35
N LYS A 49 -4.42 -5.07 16.10
CA LYS A 49 -3.30 -5.90 15.62
C LYS A 49 -3.77 -7.23 15.04
N LYS A 50 -4.74 -7.89 15.68
CA LYS A 50 -5.29 -9.16 15.19
C LYS A 50 -6.02 -8.99 13.86
N ALA A 51 -6.80 -7.91 13.74
CA ALA A 51 -7.53 -7.60 12.50
C ALA A 51 -6.56 -7.35 11.34
N LEU A 52 -5.48 -6.61 11.59
CA LEU A 52 -4.46 -6.35 10.57
C LEU A 52 -3.73 -7.64 10.19
N GLY A 53 -3.45 -8.52 11.15
CA GLY A 53 -2.86 -9.82 10.88
C GLY A 53 -3.76 -10.69 10.00
N TYR A 54 -5.05 -10.68 10.25
CA TYR A 54 -6.02 -11.37 9.42
C TYR A 54 -5.98 -10.85 7.97
N ILE A 55 -6.01 -9.53 7.80
CA ILE A 55 -5.95 -8.90 6.47
C ILE A 55 -4.65 -9.27 5.75
N GLY A 56 -3.53 -9.30 6.46
CA GLY A 56 -2.23 -9.63 5.88
C GLY A 56 -2.09 -11.10 5.49
N SER A 57 -2.88 -12.01 6.10
CA SER A 57 -2.80 -13.45 5.84
C SER A 57 -3.88 -13.97 4.89
N HIS A 58 -4.83 -13.13 4.47
CA HIS A 58 -5.91 -13.49 3.56
C HIS A 58 -5.86 -12.66 2.29
N SER A 59 -6.22 -13.26 1.15
CA SER A 59 -6.30 -12.55 -0.12
C SER A 59 -7.64 -11.84 -0.28
N GLY A 60 -7.63 -10.63 -0.81
CA GLY A 60 -8.85 -9.93 -1.21
C GLY A 60 -9.63 -10.67 -2.31
N ARG A 61 -8.98 -11.58 -3.03
CA ARG A 61 -9.64 -12.45 -4.03
C ARG A 61 -10.53 -13.51 -3.40
N ASP A 62 -10.29 -13.85 -2.13
CA ASP A 62 -11.06 -14.86 -1.41
C ASP A 62 -12.30 -14.29 -0.72
N GLY A 63 -12.61 -13.00 -0.94
CA GLY A 63 -13.71 -12.29 -0.37
C GLY A 63 -13.29 -10.99 0.32
N ASP A 64 -14.24 -10.33 0.98
CA ASP A 64 -13.95 -9.10 1.70
C ASP A 64 -13.24 -9.40 3.03
N LYS A 65 -11.93 -9.33 3.01
CA LYS A 65 -11.11 -9.62 4.19
C LYS A 65 -11.26 -8.57 5.30
N ALA A 66 -11.67 -7.35 4.97
CA ALA A 66 -11.91 -6.32 5.98
C ALA A 66 -13.15 -6.64 6.81
N VAL A 67 -14.23 -7.11 6.17
CA VAL A 67 -15.43 -7.57 6.85
C VAL A 67 -15.10 -8.80 7.71
N GLY A 68 -14.33 -9.75 7.17
CA GLY A 68 -13.87 -10.92 7.90
C GLY A 68 -13.02 -10.57 9.13
N ALA A 69 -12.28 -9.48 9.08
CA ALA A 69 -11.47 -8.96 10.19
C ALA A 69 -12.29 -8.14 11.20
N GLY A 70 -13.56 -7.85 10.91
CA GLY A 70 -14.41 -7.05 11.78
C GLY A 70 -14.21 -5.53 11.64
N LEU A 71 -13.62 -5.08 10.53
CA LEU A 71 -13.45 -3.65 10.26
C LEU A 71 -14.67 -3.08 9.53
N THR A 72 -15.00 -1.83 9.84
CA THR A 72 -16.18 -1.14 9.29
C THR A 72 -15.73 -0.13 8.22
N PRO A 73 -16.05 -0.34 6.94
CA PRO A 73 -15.64 0.60 5.89
C PRO A 73 -16.37 1.93 6.02
N ILE A 74 -15.64 3.01 5.80
CA ILE A 74 -16.19 4.37 5.71
C ILE A 74 -15.53 5.10 4.54
N GLU A 75 -16.22 6.09 4.01
CA GLU A 75 -15.69 6.92 2.94
C GLU A 75 -14.83 8.05 3.48
N ILE A 76 -13.76 8.38 2.74
CA ILE A 76 -12.94 9.56 2.94
C ILE A 76 -12.66 10.15 1.56
N GLY A 77 -13.32 11.28 1.22
CA GLY A 77 -13.28 11.81 -0.13
C GLY A 77 -13.71 10.74 -1.16
N GLN A 78 -12.87 10.48 -2.15
CA GLN A 78 -13.08 9.42 -3.15
C GLN A 78 -12.45 8.08 -2.75
N GLY A 79 -11.91 7.99 -1.55
CA GLY A 79 -11.27 6.78 -1.04
C GLY A 79 -12.11 6.08 0.01
N VAL A 80 -11.58 4.96 0.48
CA VAL A 80 -12.19 4.16 1.55
C VAL A 80 -11.17 3.89 2.63
N THR A 81 -11.58 4.04 3.87
CA THR A 81 -10.83 3.62 5.05
C THR A 81 -11.77 2.85 5.98
N TYR A 82 -11.36 2.65 7.22
CA TYR A 82 -12.16 1.93 8.19
C TYR A 82 -12.32 2.74 9.46
N LYS A 83 -13.50 2.65 10.06
CA LYS A 83 -13.85 3.40 11.27
C LYS A 83 -12.82 3.19 12.39
N GLU A 84 -12.24 2.01 12.47
CA GLU A 84 -11.29 1.60 13.52
C GLU A 84 -9.91 2.23 13.35
N ALA A 85 -9.60 2.81 12.18
CA ALA A 85 -8.34 3.53 11.96
C ALA A 85 -8.32 4.82 12.79
N ASN A 86 -7.20 5.08 13.46
CA ASN A 86 -7.05 6.31 14.23
C ASN A 86 -6.35 7.44 13.46
N LEU A 87 -5.75 7.13 12.32
CA LEU A 87 -5.15 8.11 11.42
C LEU A 87 -5.22 7.57 10.01
N THR A 88 -5.74 8.35 9.08
CA THR A 88 -5.82 7.97 7.66
C THR A 88 -5.39 9.14 6.78
N PHE A 89 -4.54 8.84 5.82
CA PHE A 89 -4.17 9.76 4.75
C PHE A 89 -4.88 9.33 3.46
N LEU A 90 -5.65 10.25 2.88
CA LEU A 90 -6.13 10.08 1.50
C LEU A 90 -5.09 10.70 0.57
N CYS A 91 -4.62 9.93 -0.39
CA CYS A 91 -3.53 10.33 -1.27
C CYS A 91 -3.99 10.33 -2.72
N LYS A 92 -3.60 11.37 -3.46
CA LYS A 92 -3.73 11.42 -4.91
C LYS A 92 -2.49 10.77 -5.51
N LYS A 93 -2.68 9.75 -6.34
CA LYS A 93 -1.55 9.06 -6.97
C LYS A 93 -0.84 9.98 -7.95
N LEU A 94 0.46 10.19 -7.72
CA LEU A 94 1.31 11.02 -8.58
C LEU A 94 2.27 10.19 -9.42
N TYR A 95 2.59 8.97 -8.99
CA TYR A 95 3.61 8.15 -9.64
C TYR A 95 3.38 6.68 -9.34
N GLN A 96 3.63 5.83 -10.33
CA GLN A 96 3.74 4.39 -10.13
C GLN A 96 4.80 3.82 -11.05
N HIS A 97 5.59 2.89 -10.54
CA HIS A 97 6.60 2.20 -11.32
C HIS A 97 7.01 0.90 -10.64
N GLN A 98 7.12 -0.16 -11.43
CA GLN A 98 7.69 -1.41 -10.92
C GLN A 98 9.21 -1.28 -10.96
N PHE A 99 9.89 -1.71 -9.91
CA PHE A 99 11.36 -1.72 -9.89
C PHE A 99 11.90 -2.56 -11.05
N SER A 100 12.96 -2.08 -11.67
CA SER A 100 13.63 -2.78 -12.76
C SER A 100 14.52 -3.89 -12.21
N LYS A 101 14.35 -5.12 -12.69
CA LYS A 101 15.14 -6.27 -12.21
C LYS A 101 16.65 -6.04 -12.34
N GLU A 102 17.07 -5.48 -13.44
CA GLU A 102 18.48 -5.22 -13.74
C GLU A 102 19.12 -4.17 -12.81
N ASP A 103 18.31 -3.32 -12.19
CA ASP A 103 18.80 -2.29 -11.26
C ASP A 103 18.84 -2.79 -9.81
N ILE A 104 18.38 -4.00 -9.57
CA ILE A 104 18.38 -4.63 -8.25
C ILE A 104 19.67 -5.44 -8.10
N THR A 105 20.32 -5.33 -6.92
CA THR A 105 21.55 -6.09 -6.67
C THR A 105 21.30 -7.60 -6.75
N THR A 106 22.33 -8.36 -7.07
CA THR A 106 22.26 -9.83 -7.14
C THR A 106 21.73 -10.43 -5.83
N GLU A 107 22.17 -9.88 -4.70
CA GLU A 107 21.71 -10.33 -3.38
C GLU A 107 20.18 -10.25 -3.25
N VAL A 108 19.59 -9.14 -3.67
CA VAL A 108 18.14 -8.94 -3.58
C VAL A 108 17.40 -9.75 -4.63
N GLN A 109 17.96 -9.92 -5.82
CA GLN A 109 17.40 -10.81 -6.83
C GLN A 109 17.31 -12.26 -6.32
N GLU A 110 18.37 -12.73 -5.68
CA GLU A 110 18.40 -14.07 -5.07
C GLU A 110 17.37 -14.20 -3.95
N TYR A 111 17.18 -13.13 -3.17
CA TYR A 111 16.16 -13.10 -2.12
C TYR A 111 14.75 -13.32 -2.70
N TYR A 112 14.38 -12.60 -3.76
CA TYR A 112 13.10 -12.80 -4.42
C TYR A 112 12.95 -14.23 -4.93
N ALA A 113 13.96 -14.73 -5.62
CA ALA A 113 13.93 -16.06 -6.22
C ALA A 113 13.86 -17.19 -5.17
N SER A 114 14.41 -16.96 -3.99
CA SER A 114 14.45 -17.95 -2.91
C SER A 114 13.17 -18.04 -2.09
N MET A 115 12.21 -17.16 -2.32
CA MET A 115 10.99 -17.09 -1.51
C MET A 115 9.71 -17.18 -2.34
N PRO A 116 9.50 -18.30 -3.05
CA PRO A 116 8.35 -18.42 -3.96
C PRO A 116 7.00 -18.45 -3.24
N LYS A 117 6.96 -18.75 -1.94
CA LYS A 117 5.73 -18.73 -1.17
C LYS A 117 5.30 -17.30 -0.81
N VAL A 118 6.28 -16.41 -0.65
CA VAL A 118 6.03 -14.99 -0.31
C VAL A 118 5.91 -14.17 -1.58
N TYR A 119 6.77 -14.44 -2.55
CA TYR A 119 6.83 -13.76 -3.85
C TYR A 119 6.68 -14.81 -4.96
N PRO A 120 5.45 -15.27 -5.24
CA PRO A 120 5.23 -16.30 -6.24
C PRO A 120 5.59 -15.80 -7.63
N ASP A 121 5.99 -16.75 -8.49
CA ASP A 121 6.23 -16.44 -9.88
C ASP A 121 4.97 -15.85 -10.52
N PHE A 122 5.18 -14.81 -11.32
CA PHE A 122 4.13 -14.07 -11.96
C PHE A 122 4.66 -13.52 -13.29
N ASN A 123 3.94 -13.76 -14.38
CA ASN A 123 4.36 -13.29 -15.72
C ASN A 123 5.81 -13.66 -16.10
N GLY A 124 6.19 -14.93 -15.90
CA GLY A 124 7.47 -15.44 -16.39
C GLY A 124 8.61 -15.41 -15.38
N GLY A 125 8.31 -15.43 -14.09
CA GLY A 125 9.31 -15.52 -13.04
C GLY A 125 8.97 -14.65 -11.85
N TRP A 126 9.92 -14.48 -10.93
CA TRP A 126 9.76 -13.59 -9.80
C TRP A 126 9.64 -12.14 -10.28
N GLN A 127 8.90 -11.32 -9.54
CA GLN A 127 8.68 -9.92 -9.86
C GLN A 127 9.06 -9.05 -8.67
N PRO A 128 9.69 -7.89 -8.91
CA PRO A 128 9.92 -6.93 -7.83
C PRO A 128 8.65 -6.15 -7.50
N HIS A 129 8.69 -5.48 -6.37
CA HIS A 129 7.60 -4.62 -5.92
C HIS A 129 7.33 -3.47 -6.89
N ILE A 130 6.11 -2.95 -6.82
CA ILE A 130 5.71 -1.71 -7.49
C ILE A 130 5.73 -0.61 -6.43
N VAL A 131 6.32 0.54 -6.77
CA VAL A 131 6.29 1.74 -5.92
C VAL A 131 5.16 2.65 -6.37
N PHE A 132 4.38 3.13 -5.42
CA PHE A 132 3.35 4.14 -5.64
C PHE A 132 3.65 5.33 -4.75
N VAL A 133 3.63 6.52 -5.33
CA VAL A 133 3.81 7.76 -4.57
C VAL A 133 2.54 8.60 -4.72
N GLY A 134 1.98 9.02 -3.60
CA GLY A 134 0.78 9.84 -3.58
C GLY A 134 0.96 11.11 -2.76
N GLU A 135 0.28 12.17 -3.18
CA GLU A 135 0.19 13.41 -2.42
C GLU A 135 -0.93 13.30 -1.40
N ILE A 136 -0.66 13.65 -0.15
CA ILE A 136 -1.69 13.68 0.90
C ILE A 136 -2.60 14.87 0.62
N ILE A 137 -3.87 14.59 0.32
CA ILE A 137 -4.87 15.62 0.03
C ILE A 137 -5.92 15.76 1.11
N GLU A 138 -6.07 14.77 1.98
CA GLU A 138 -6.99 14.81 3.11
C GLU A 138 -6.47 13.94 4.24
N VAL A 139 -6.68 14.37 5.47
CA VAL A 139 -6.27 13.64 6.67
C VAL A 139 -7.48 13.48 7.58
N ARG A 140 -7.72 12.24 8.00
CA ARG A 140 -8.69 11.93 9.07
C ARG A 140 -7.87 11.54 10.30
N ASP A 141 -7.94 12.35 11.33
CA ASP A 141 -7.18 12.14 12.57
C ASP A 141 -8.15 11.99 13.74
N GLU A 142 -8.23 10.79 14.27
CA GLU A 142 -9.10 10.42 15.40
C GLU A 142 -8.27 10.04 16.64
N ARG A 143 -7.02 10.46 16.67
CA ARG A 143 -6.14 10.17 17.80
C ARG A 143 -6.48 11.02 19.02
#